data_0681e44f2c1d22dd172fa86142d80fb3
#
_entry.id   0681e44f2c1d22dd172fa86142d80fb3
#
_cell.length_a   1.000
_cell.length_b   1.000
_cell.length_c   1.000
_cell.angle_alpha   90.00
_cell.angle_beta   90.00
_cell.angle_gamma   90.00
#
_symmetry.space_group_name_H-M   'P 1'
#
loop_
_entity.id
_entity.type
_entity.pdbx_description
1 polymer ?
#
loop_
_entity_poly.entity_id
_entity_poly.type
_entity_poly.pdbx_seq_one_letter_code
_entity_poly.pdbx_strand_id
1 'polypeptide(L)'
;IIKNYGLPLVIKPLDGRGARGVLLIKEESDSLESYKKSLSFSKDKNLIVEQFLDGQQISTEALIVNGVGYPIGFCDRNYEFLNTYYPFIIENGGDMPTSLNLNDKNLVAKTAIDAGLAMGVKNGVVKGDMVLTKEGPKVIEIATRLSGGWFSSDQIPINSGINIVEYAIKIALKIDFDPNEIIPKQDNGVAIRYFFPSEGRVIRIENLNILENKDYVHKFQLFVKEGDTIAKITDHTKRAG
;
A
#
# COMPACT_ATOMS: atom_id res chain seq x y z
N ILE A 1 -1.51 25.80 -9.78
CA ILE A 1 -1.14 24.82 -8.74
C ILE A 1 0.36 24.92 -8.48
N ILE A 2 1.26 24.71 -9.47
CA ILE A 2 2.73 24.74 -9.30
C ILE A 2 3.20 26.03 -8.63
N LYS A 3 2.68 27.20 -9.05
CA LYS A 3 3.04 28.50 -8.45
C LYS A 3 2.72 28.60 -6.96
N ASN A 4 1.70 27.87 -6.48
CA ASN A 4 1.23 27.95 -5.09
C ASN A 4 1.85 26.89 -4.17
N TYR A 5 2.15 25.71 -4.73
CA TYR A 5 2.56 24.54 -3.95
C TYR A 5 3.98 24.05 -4.24
N GLY A 6 4.60 24.57 -5.33
CA GLY A 6 5.92 24.11 -5.76
C GLY A 6 5.91 22.73 -6.40
N LEU A 7 7.09 22.21 -6.66
CA LEU A 7 7.39 20.85 -7.15
C LEU A 7 8.25 20.13 -6.11
N PRO A 8 8.22 18.81 -6.05
CA PRO A 8 7.45 17.89 -6.89
C PRO A 8 5.99 17.74 -6.47
N LEU A 9 5.13 17.35 -7.42
CA LEU A 9 3.70 17.09 -7.21
C LEU A 9 3.34 15.67 -7.65
N VAL A 10 2.23 15.17 -7.12
CA VAL A 10 1.59 13.93 -7.59
C VAL A 10 0.24 14.26 -8.19
N ILE A 11 -0.04 13.75 -9.38
CA ILE A 11 -1.36 13.80 -10.01
C ILE A 11 -1.94 12.41 -10.09
N LYS A 12 -3.23 12.25 -9.74
CA LYS A 12 -3.90 10.96 -9.75
C LYS A 12 -5.40 11.07 -10.07
N PRO A 13 -6.02 10.05 -10.73
CA PRO A 13 -7.46 9.96 -10.88
C PRO A 13 -8.15 9.80 -9.53
N LEU A 14 -9.30 10.47 -9.31
CA LEU A 14 -10.11 10.27 -8.11
C LEU A 14 -10.79 8.90 -8.07
N ASP A 15 -11.12 8.35 -9.23
CA ASP A 15 -11.79 7.07 -9.43
C ASP A 15 -10.82 5.92 -9.75
N GLY A 16 -9.51 6.13 -9.53
CA GLY A 16 -8.43 5.19 -9.82
C GLY A 16 -8.23 4.12 -8.74
N ARG A 17 -7.48 3.06 -9.09
CA ARG A 17 -6.98 2.03 -8.15
C ARG A 17 -5.71 1.40 -8.67
N GLY A 18 -4.87 0.85 -7.77
CA GLY A 18 -3.65 0.11 -8.17
C GLY A 18 -2.60 0.99 -8.85
N ALA A 19 -2.49 2.24 -8.44
CA ALA A 19 -1.59 3.26 -8.97
C ALA A 19 -1.77 3.60 -10.47
N ARG A 20 -2.88 3.19 -11.10
CA ARG A 20 -3.15 3.53 -12.50
C ARG A 20 -3.37 5.02 -12.66
N GLY A 21 -2.55 5.66 -13.49
CA GLY A 21 -2.60 7.09 -13.72
C GLY A 21 -2.06 7.96 -12.58
N VAL A 22 -1.41 7.34 -11.58
CA VAL A 22 -0.70 8.07 -10.51
C VAL A 22 0.69 8.42 -11.03
N LEU A 23 0.97 9.71 -11.17
CA LEU A 23 2.19 10.19 -11.78
C LEU A 23 2.87 11.24 -10.90
N LEU A 24 4.20 11.13 -10.82
CA LEU A 24 5.06 12.11 -10.19
C LEU A 24 5.45 13.19 -11.21
N ILE A 25 5.29 14.46 -10.83
CA ILE A 25 5.68 15.62 -11.63
C ILE A 25 6.86 16.28 -10.93
N LYS A 26 8.06 16.17 -11.51
CA LYS A 26 9.29 16.80 -10.99
C LYS A 26 9.60 18.13 -11.67
N GLU A 27 9.23 18.26 -12.94
CA GLU A 27 9.49 19.44 -13.75
C GLU A 27 8.18 20.03 -14.28
N GLU A 28 8.11 21.35 -14.44
CA GLU A 28 6.92 22.04 -14.98
C GLU A 28 6.60 21.59 -16.42
N SER A 29 7.64 21.28 -17.21
CA SER A 29 7.52 20.75 -18.57
C SER A 29 6.71 19.46 -18.67
N ASP A 30 6.73 18.62 -17.63
CA ASP A 30 6.04 17.31 -17.61
C ASP A 30 4.56 17.44 -17.29
N SER A 31 4.12 18.61 -16.83
CA SER A 31 2.79 18.80 -16.24
C SER A 31 1.65 18.51 -17.20
N LEU A 32 1.75 19.00 -18.46
CA LEU A 32 0.69 18.83 -19.46
C LEU A 32 0.55 17.36 -19.89
N GLU A 33 1.68 16.68 -20.09
CA GLU A 33 1.68 15.26 -20.46
C GLU A 33 1.13 14.41 -19.31
N SER A 34 1.61 14.64 -18.09
CA SER A 34 1.12 13.97 -16.88
C SER A 34 -0.36 14.18 -16.66
N TYR A 35 -0.87 15.40 -16.86
CA TYR A 35 -2.29 15.70 -16.80
C TYR A 35 -3.09 14.87 -17.82
N LYS A 36 -2.72 14.91 -19.10
CA LYS A 36 -3.41 14.16 -20.17
C LYS A 36 -3.39 12.67 -19.90
N LYS A 37 -2.25 12.15 -19.46
CA LYS A 37 -2.05 10.74 -19.16
C LYS A 37 -2.87 10.30 -17.97
N SER A 38 -2.83 11.02 -16.84
CA SER A 38 -3.65 10.73 -15.67
C SER A 38 -5.15 10.77 -16.00
N LEU A 39 -5.59 11.79 -16.76
CA LEU A 39 -6.96 11.95 -17.19
C LEU A 39 -7.46 10.79 -18.06
N SER A 40 -6.59 10.15 -18.84
CA SER A 40 -6.95 8.99 -19.67
C SER A 40 -7.36 7.77 -18.84
N PHE A 41 -6.91 7.68 -17.59
CA PHE A 41 -7.27 6.61 -16.64
C PHE A 41 -8.52 6.93 -15.82
N SER A 42 -8.98 8.18 -15.79
CA SER A 42 -10.21 8.57 -15.08
C SER A 42 -11.44 8.39 -15.96
N LYS A 43 -12.45 7.71 -15.43
CA LYS A 43 -13.78 7.63 -16.07
C LYS A 43 -14.56 8.92 -15.89
N ASP A 44 -14.53 9.49 -14.69
CA ASP A 44 -15.26 10.67 -14.28
C ASP A 44 -14.56 11.97 -14.69
N LYS A 45 -13.36 11.87 -15.29
CA LYS A 45 -12.51 12.98 -15.70
C LYS A 45 -12.15 13.95 -14.56
N ASN A 46 -12.12 13.44 -13.34
CA ASN A 46 -11.70 14.17 -12.15
C ASN A 46 -10.32 13.70 -11.68
N LEU A 47 -9.45 14.67 -11.44
CA LEU A 47 -8.10 14.42 -10.94
C LEU A 47 -7.88 15.18 -9.63
N ILE A 48 -7.02 14.65 -8.79
CA ILE A 48 -6.46 15.34 -7.64
C ILE A 48 -4.97 15.58 -7.87
N VAL A 49 -4.48 16.75 -7.45
CA VAL A 49 -3.06 17.10 -7.46
C VAL A 49 -2.65 17.40 -6.04
N GLU A 50 -1.62 16.72 -5.58
CA GLU A 50 -1.11 16.78 -4.21
C GLU A 50 0.39 17.09 -4.20
N GLN A 51 0.90 17.61 -3.10
CA GLN A 51 2.33 17.67 -2.87
C GLN A 51 2.90 16.23 -2.79
N PHE A 52 4.07 16.02 -3.40
CA PHE A 52 4.81 14.79 -3.15
C PHE A 52 5.35 14.83 -1.73
N LEU A 53 4.97 13.85 -0.93
CA LEU A 53 5.41 13.72 0.45
C LEU A 53 6.73 12.93 0.49
N ASP A 54 7.81 13.61 0.87
CA ASP A 54 9.11 12.98 1.04
C ASP A 54 9.22 12.39 2.45
N GLY A 55 9.52 11.11 2.54
CA GLY A 55 9.65 10.38 3.79
C GLY A 55 9.42 8.89 3.65
N GLN A 56 9.48 8.20 4.79
CA GLN A 56 9.21 6.77 4.84
C GLN A 56 7.73 6.51 4.63
N GLN A 57 7.40 5.69 3.64
CA GLN A 57 6.03 5.29 3.37
C GLN A 57 5.65 4.04 4.14
N ILE A 58 4.49 4.07 4.79
CA ILE A 58 4.00 3.01 5.65
C ILE A 58 2.56 2.66 5.27
N SER A 59 2.28 1.38 5.04
CA SER A 59 0.91 0.88 5.07
C SER A 59 0.55 0.53 6.51
N THR A 60 -0.57 1.07 6.98
CA THR A 60 -1.12 0.76 8.30
C THR A 60 -2.45 0.04 8.18
N GLU A 61 -2.76 -0.81 9.15
CA GLU A 61 -4.09 -1.39 9.29
C GLU A 61 -4.49 -1.46 10.77
N ALA A 62 -5.69 -0.96 11.06
CA ALA A 62 -6.25 -0.92 12.39
C ALA A 62 -7.69 -1.41 12.39
N LEU A 63 -8.13 -1.96 13.51
CA LEU A 63 -9.55 -2.18 13.81
C LEU A 63 -10.06 -1.06 14.69
N ILE A 64 -11.27 -0.58 14.42
CA ILE A 64 -12.01 0.32 15.30
C ILE A 64 -13.16 -0.47 15.91
N VAL A 65 -13.23 -0.48 17.23
CA VAL A 65 -14.26 -1.16 18.02
C VAL A 65 -14.87 -0.14 18.96
N ASN A 66 -16.16 0.16 18.79
CA ASN A 66 -16.89 1.14 19.60
C ASN A 66 -16.19 2.52 19.70
N GLY A 67 -15.59 2.96 18.59
CA GLY A 67 -14.89 4.23 18.52
C GLY A 67 -13.46 4.22 19.10
N VAL A 68 -12.96 3.08 19.54
CA VAL A 68 -11.58 2.89 19.99
C VAL A 68 -10.78 2.19 18.90
N GLY A 69 -9.64 2.77 18.52
CA GLY A 69 -8.77 2.24 17.48
C GLY A 69 -7.67 1.32 18.03
N TYR A 70 -7.50 0.17 17.41
CA TYR A 70 -6.50 -0.85 17.73
C TYR A 70 -5.57 -1.02 16.52
N PRO A 71 -4.36 -0.45 16.54
CA PRO A 71 -3.40 -0.60 15.44
C PRO A 71 -2.80 -2.01 15.45
N ILE A 72 -2.83 -2.71 14.31
CA ILE A 72 -2.41 -4.11 14.24
C ILE A 72 -1.27 -4.29 13.25
N GLY A 73 -1.37 -3.73 12.05
CA GLY A 73 -0.40 -3.92 10.98
C GLY A 73 0.35 -2.65 10.61
N PHE A 74 1.70 -2.78 10.44
CA PHE A 74 2.56 -1.71 9.92
C PHE A 74 3.57 -2.33 8.96
N CYS A 75 3.57 -1.88 7.71
CA CYS A 75 4.49 -2.35 6.70
C CYS A 75 5.23 -1.17 6.08
N ASP A 76 6.55 -1.21 6.09
CA ASP A 76 7.37 -0.28 5.32
C ASP A 76 7.21 -0.61 3.84
N ARG A 77 6.79 0.38 3.04
CA ARG A 77 6.57 0.18 1.60
C ARG A 77 7.84 0.49 0.83
N ASN A 78 8.17 -0.37 -0.12
CA ASN A 78 9.38 -0.24 -0.91
C ASN A 78 9.10 0.40 -2.26
N TYR A 79 9.89 1.44 -2.59
CA TYR A 79 9.82 2.19 -3.85
C TYR A 79 11.21 2.30 -4.49
N GLU A 80 11.97 1.20 -4.50
CA GLU A 80 13.35 1.15 -5.02
C GLU A 80 13.44 1.57 -6.50
N PHE A 81 12.35 1.36 -7.24
CA PHE A 81 12.31 1.65 -8.67
C PHE A 81 11.64 3.00 -9.03
N LEU A 82 11.47 3.90 -8.05
CA LEU A 82 10.78 5.19 -8.28
C LEU A 82 11.42 6.00 -9.43
N ASN A 83 12.75 6.01 -9.50
CA ASN A 83 13.46 6.72 -10.58
C ASN A 83 13.47 5.91 -11.89
N THR A 84 13.52 4.58 -11.82
CA THR A 84 13.53 3.70 -12.99
C THR A 84 12.24 3.77 -13.79
N TYR A 85 11.10 3.86 -13.09
CA TYR A 85 9.77 3.88 -13.71
C TYR A 85 9.16 5.28 -13.78
N TYR A 86 9.95 6.34 -13.53
CA TYR A 86 9.45 7.71 -13.66
C TYR A 86 8.69 7.91 -14.97
N PRO A 87 7.54 8.60 -14.99
CA PRO A 87 6.88 9.29 -13.87
C PRO A 87 5.95 8.42 -13.00
N PHE A 88 5.92 7.11 -13.20
CA PHE A 88 5.04 6.19 -12.47
C PHE A 88 5.57 5.90 -11.07
N ILE A 89 4.66 5.89 -10.11
CA ILE A 89 4.97 5.55 -8.71
C ILE A 89 4.67 4.06 -8.51
N ILE A 90 5.71 3.24 -8.55
CA ILE A 90 5.61 1.78 -8.52
C ILE A 90 6.18 1.25 -7.20
N GLU A 91 5.32 0.68 -6.38
CA GLU A 91 5.70 -0.07 -5.19
C GLU A 91 6.18 -1.47 -5.59
N ASN A 92 7.34 -1.88 -5.10
CA ASN A 92 7.93 -3.18 -5.40
C ASN A 92 7.90 -4.16 -4.23
N GLY A 93 7.21 -3.83 -3.15
CA GLY A 93 7.04 -4.70 -1.99
C GLY A 93 6.92 -3.96 -0.69
N GLY A 94 7.11 -4.69 0.40
CA GLY A 94 7.11 -4.12 1.74
C GLY A 94 7.68 -5.09 2.77
N ASP A 95 8.06 -4.55 3.92
CA ASP A 95 8.71 -5.24 5.01
C ASP A 95 7.98 -5.01 6.33
N MET A 96 7.83 -6.06 7.10
CA MET A 96 7.34 -6.04 8.49
C MET A 96 8.34 -6.81 9.38
N PRO A 97 8.49 -6.42 10.64
CA PRO A 97 7.93 -5.22 11.26
C PRO A 97 8.46 -3.92 10.64
N THR A 98 7.73 -2.84 10.84
CA THR A 98 8.21 -1.52 10.42
C THR A 98 9.52 -1.15 11.12
N SER A 99 10.42 -0.47 10.43
CA SER A 99 11.66 0.06 10.98
C SER A 99 11.48 1.34 11.84
N LEU A 100 10.24 1.85 11.95
CA LEU A 100 9.93 3.00 12.79
C LEU A 100 10.24 2.71 14.26
N ASN A 101 10.81 3.69 14.94
CA ASN A 101 10.88 3.64 16.38
C ASN A 101 9.46 3.72 17.00
N LEU A 102 9.35 3.38 18.29
CA LEU A 102 8.05 3.29 18.94
C LEU A 102 7.26 4.61 18.93
N ASN A 103 7.93 5.76 19.09
CA ASN A 103 7.26 7.07 19.10
C ASN A 103 6.66 7.37 17.72
N ASP A 104 7.42 7.19 16.66
CA ASP A 104 6.98 7.44 15.30
C ASP A 104 5.88 6.46 14.89
N LYS A 105 6.02 5.17 15.24
CA LYS A 105 4.99 4.16 15.04
C LYS A 105 3.66 4.57 15.70
N ASN A 106 3.71 5.03 16.95
CA ASN A 106 2.52 5.51 17.67
C ASN A 106 1.90 6.75 17.03
N LEU A 107 2.71 7.69 16.57
CA LEU A 107 2.21 8.89 15.87
C LEU A 107 1.54 8.54 14.54
N VAL A 108 2.14 7.66 13.75
CA VAL A 108 1.57 7.16 12.49
C VAL A 108 0.26 6.43 12.75
N ALA A 109 0.23 5.53 13.76
CA ALA A 109 -0.98 4.82 14.17
C ALA A 109 -2.10 5.77 14.55
N LYS A 110 -1.79 6.73 15.45
CA LYS A 110 -2.75 7.72 15.90
C LYS A 110 -3.32 8.53 14.74
N THR A 111 -2.47 8.99 13.84
CA THR A 111 -2.92 9.80 12.68
C THR A 111 -3.84 9.02 11.76
N ALA A 112 -3.52 7.74 11.47
CA ALA A 112 -4.38 6.89 10.64
C ALA A 112 -5.74 6.60 11.32
N ILE A 113 -5.72 6.30 12.61
CA ILE A 113 -6.94 6.04 13.41
C ILE A 113 -7.80 7.31 13.50
N ASP A 114 -7.21 8.45 13.84
CA ASP A 114 -7.92 9.74 13.93
C ASP A 114 -8.59 10.10 12.59
N ALA A 115 -7.91 9.85 11.47
CA ALA A 115 -8.48 10.07 10.14
C ALA A 115 -9.68 9.14 9.88
N GLY A 116 -9.58 7.85 10.25
CA GLY A 116 -10.71 6.91 10.16
C GLY A 116 -11.90 7.31 11.04
N LEU A 117 -11.63 7.76 12.28
CA LEU A 117 -12.67 8.27 13.19
C LEU A 117 -13.33 9.54 12.64
N ALA A 118 -12.55 10.45 12.06
CA ALA A 118 -13.05 11.68 11.42
C ALA A 118 -13.95 11.37 10.19
N MET A 119 -13.72 10.25 9.50
CA MET A 119 -14.60 9.74 8.45
C MET A 119 -15.88 9.09 9.00
N GLY A 120 -16.05 9.00 10.32
CA GLY A 120 -17.24 8.45 10.97
C GLY A 120 -17.17 6.95 11.25
N VAL A 121 -16.03 6.29 11.09
CA VAL A 121 -15.90 4.86 11.40
C VAL A 121 -15.99 4.66 12.91
N LYS A 122 -17.01 3.96 13.38
CA LYS A 122 -17.20 3.59 14.79
C LYS A 122 -16.85 2.12 15.04
N ASN A 123 -17.08 1.27 14.06
CA ASN A 123 -16.78 -0.16 14.07
C ASN A 123 -16.35 -0.57 12.67
N GLY A 124 -15.18 -1.19 12.53
CA GLY A 124 -14.68 -1.66 11.23
C GLY A 124 -13.17 -1.58 11.10
N VAL A 125 -12.72 -1.63 9.86
CA VAL A 125 -11.32 -1.59 9.49
C VAL A 125 -10.93 -0.21 8.99
N VAL A 126 -9.76 0.25 9.37
CA VAL A 126 -9.12 1.44 8.81
C VAL A 126 -7.76 1.05 8.25
N LYS A 127 -7.62 1.14 6.93
CA LYS A 127 -6.35 1.00 6.21
C LYS A 127 -5.82 2.40 5.88
N GLY A 128 -4.58 2.68 6.22
CA GLY A 128 -3.91 3.93 5.90
C GLY A 128 -2.69 3.72 5.01
N ASP A 129 -2.56 4.52 3.95
CA ASP A 129 -1.30 4.78 3.27
C ASP A 129 -0.74 6.08 3.83
N MET A 130 0.37 5.97 4.54
CA MET A 130 0.95 7.04 5.35
C MET A 130 2.36 7.37 4.87
N VAL A 131 2.80 8.59 5.12
CA VAL A 131 4.21 8.98 5.00
C VAL A 131 4.64 9.63 6.31
N LEU A 132 5.73 9.14 6.88
CA LEU A 132 6.41 9.83 7.97
C LEU A 132 7.40 10.83 7.35
N THR A 133 6.99 12.09 7.34
CA THR A 133 7.84 13.20 6.88
C THR A 133 8.63 13.81 8.06
N LYS A 134 9.53 14.73 7.76
CA LYS A 134 10.24 15.52 8.80
C LYS A 134 9.30 16.37 9.67
N GLU A 135 8.11 16.67 9.17
CA GLU A 135 7.08 17.44 9.90
C GLU A 135 6.11 16.53 10.68
N GLY A 136 6.32 15.22 10.66
CA GLY A 136 5.46 14.21 11.24
C GLY A 136 4.66 13.41 10.22
N PRO A 137 3.76 12.52 10.68
CA PRO A 137 2.98 11.66 9.79
C PRO A 137 1.96 12.44 8.97
N LYS A 138 1.87 12.09 7.69
CA LYS A 138 0.90 12.62 6.73
C LYS A 138 0.11 11.46 6.12
N VAL A 139 -1.14 11.73 5.78
CA VAL A 139 -2.03 10.76 5.11
C VAL A 139 -1.92 10.92 3.60
N ILE A 140 -1.68 9.83 2.87
CA ILE A 140 -1.88 9.74 1.42
C ILE A 140 -3.32 9.32 1.12
N GLU A 141 -3.78 8.25 1.79
CA GLU A 141 -5.11 7.70 1.58
C GLU A 141 -5.58 6.96 2.84
N ILE A 142 -6.86 7.09 3.16
CA ILE A 142 -7.54 6.25 4.14
C ILE A 142 -8.64 5.46 3.43
N ALA A 143 -8.70 4.16 3.70
CA ALA A 143 -9.76 3.29 3.19
C ALA A 143 -10.39 2.49 4.34
N THR A 144 -11.72 2.40 4.33
CA THR A 144 -12.49 1.65 5.36
C THR A 144 -12.69 0.19 4.93
N ARG A 145 -11.60 -0.50 4.67
CA ARG A 145 -11.57 -1.90 4.20
C ARG A 145 -10.25 -2.57 4.56
N LEU A 146 -10.24 -3.89 4.51
CA LEU A 146 -9.02 -4.69 4.56
C LEU A 146 -8.12 -4.42 3.35
N SER A 147 -6.82 -4.49 3.56
CA SER A 147 -5.80 -4.34 2.52
C SER A 147 -5.73 -5.56 1.61
N GLY A 148 -5.34 -5.32 0.36
CA GLY A 148 -4.99 -6.37 -0.59
C GLY A 148 -3.50 -6.75 -0.53
N GLY A 149 -3.03 -7.50 -1.55
CA GLY A 149 -1.63 -7.88 -1.66
C GLY A 149 -1.15 -8.76 -0.50
N TRP A 150 -2.04 -9.61 0.01
CA TRP A 150 -1.79 -10.50 1.16
C TRP A 150 -1.44 -9.79 2.48
N PHE A 151 -1.57 -8.47 2.56
CA PHE A 151 -1.25 -7.74 3.77
C PHE A 151 -2.14 -8.16 4.95
N SER A 152 -3.48 -8.08 4.78
CA SER A 152 -4.42 -8.46 5.84
C SER A 152 -4.52 -9.97 6.04
N SER A 153 -4.43 -10.76 4.96
CA SER A 153 -4.69 -12.21 5.02
C SER A 153 -3.49 -13.04 5.45
N ASP A 154 -2.28 -12.56 5.17
CA ASP A 154 -1.05 -13.35 5.37
C ASP A 154 -0.01 -12.57 6.18
N GLN A 155 0.38 -11.36 5.77
CA GLN A 155 1.50 -10.64 6.39
C GLN A 155 1.20 -10.22 7.84
N ILE A 156 0.02 -9.62 8.10
CA ILE A 156 -0.38 -9.23 9.46
C ILE A 156 -0.46 -10.45 10.38
N PRO A 157 -1.15 -11.56 10.02
CA PRO A 157 -1.16 -12.75 10.85
C PRO A 157 0.23 -13.34 11.14
N ILE A 158 1.12 -13.41 10.15
CA ILE A 158 2.49 -13.89 10.32
C ILE A 158 3.27 -12.99 11.28
N ASN A 159 3.18 -11.66 11.08
CA ASN A 159 3.92 -10.69 11.88
C ASN A 159 3.37 -10.59 13.31
N SER A 160 2.07 -10.35 13.48
CA SER A 160 1.46 -9.97 14.76
C SER A 160 0.82 -11.13 15.53
N GLY A 161 0.55 -12.26 14.88
CA GLY A 161 -0.27 -13.35 15.41
C GLY A 161 -1.77 -13.09 15.39
N ILE A 162 -2.22 -11.96 14.80
CA ILE A 162 -3.62 -11.56 14.78
C ILE A 162 -4.26 -11.87 13.43
N ASN A 163 -5.29 -12.68 13.40
CA ASN A 163 -6.13 -12.87 12.22
C ASN A 163 -7.10 -11.70 12.05
N ILE A 164 -6.61 -10.57 11.53
CA ILE A 164 -7.40 -9.34 11.39
C ILE A 164 -8.67 -9.55 10.55
N VAL A 165 -8.65 -10.49 9.60
CA VAL A 165 -9.82 -10.83 8.76
C VAL A 165 -10.94 -11.41 9.61
N GLU A 166 -10.63 -12.30 10.55
CA GLU A 166 -11.59 -12.89 11.49
C GLU A 166 -12.27 -11.80 12.32
N TYR A 167 -11.47 -10.89 12.91
CA TYR A 167 -12.03 -9.81 13.74
C TYR A 167 -12.81 -8.79 12.93
N ALA A 168 -12.42 -8.52 11.69
CA ALA A 168 -13.23 -7.70 10.78
C ALA A 168 -14.61 -8.33 10.52
N ILE A 169 -14.67 -9.67 10.38
CA ILE A 169 -15.92 -10.42 10.24
C ILE A 169 -16.73 -10.36 11.54
N LYS A 170 -16.11 -10.60 12.71
CA LYS A 170 -16.77 -10.49 14.00
C LYS A 170 -17.42 -9.12 14.19
N ILE A 171 -16.69 -8.05 13.89
CA ILE A 171 -17.19 -6.67 13.96
C ILE A 171 -18.40 -6.47 13.01
N ALA A 172 -18.32 -6.96 11.77
CA ALA A 172 -19.39 -6.82 10.79
C ALA A 172 -20.67 -7.60 11.21
N LEU A 173 -20.49 -8.74 11.83
CA LEU A 173 -21.59 -9.59 12.34
C LEU A 173 -22.05 -9.20 13.76
N LYS A 174 -21.42 -8.19 14.38
CA LYS A 174 -21.68 -7.78 15.78
C LYS A 174 -21.50 -8.92 16.78
N ILE A 175 -20.50 -9.76 16.55
CA ILE A 175 -20.08 -10.81 17.48
C ILE A 175 -19.11 -10.18 18.47
N ASP A 176 -19.44 -10.27 19.75
CA ASP A 176 -18.59 -9.74 20.82
C ASP A 176 -17.28 -10.54 20.93
N PHE A 177 -16.20 -9.84 21.28
CA PHE A 177 -14.90 -10.41 21.60
C PHE A 177 -14.17 -9.49 22.58
N ASP A 178 -13.19 -10.01 23.31
CA ASP A 178 -12.34 -9.20 24.17
C ASP A 178 -11.33 -8.42 23.30
N PRO A 179 -11.30 -7.07 23.37
CA PRO A 179 -10.31 -6.28 22.65
C PRO A 179 -8.84 -6.65 22.94
N ASN A 180 -8.56 -7.30 24.07
CA ASN A 180 -7.22 -7.82 24.35
C ASN A 180 -6.79 -8.94 23.38
N GLU A 181 -7.73 -9.60 22.73
CA GLU A 181 -7.45 -10.64 21.72
C GLU A 181 -6.79 -10.05 20.46
N ILE A 182 -7.01 -8.76 20.16
CA ILE A 182 -6.47 -8.07 18.97
C ILE A 182 -5.22 -7.23 19.26
N ILE A 183 -4.62 -7.37 20.43
CA ILE A 183 -3.33 -6.78 20.74
C ILE A 183 -2.22 -7.70 20.19
N PRO A 184 -1.32 -7.19 19.33
CA PRO A 184 -0.21 -7.98 18.80
C PRO A 184 0.62 -8.65 19.89
N LYS A 185 0.87 -9.96 19.75
CA LYS A 185 1.60 -10.79 20.74
C LYS A 185 2.99 -11.16 20.27
N GLN A 186 3.32 -10.87 19.02
CA GLN A 186 4.58 -11.19 18.38
C GLN A 186 4.92 -10.11 17.36
N ASP A 187 6.14 -10.13 16.85
CA ASP A 187 6.66 -9.16 15.87
C ASP A 187 7.62 -9.87 14.91
N ASN A 188 7.09 -10.89 14.22
CA ASN A 188 7.87 -11.73 13.33
C ASN A 188 8.19 -11.01 12.02
N GLY A 189 9.39 -11.28 11.47
CA GLY A 189 9.78 -10.78 10.17
C GLY A 189 8.95 -11.39 9.04
N VAL A 190 8.40 -10.55 8.16
CA VAL A 190 7.78 -10.97 6.91
C VAL A 190 7.99 -9.90 5.84
N ALA A 191 8.26 -10.34 4.62
CA ALA A 191 8.45 -9.44 3.49
C ALA A 191 7.65 -9.91 2.28
N ILE A 192 7.17 -8.95 1.49
CA ILE A 192 6.64 -9.21 0.16
C ILE A 192 7.51 -8.55 -0.89
N ARG A 193 7.71 -9.21 -2.03
CA ARG A 193 8.42 -8.66 -3.19
C ARG A 193 7.64 -8.95 -4.45
N TYR A 194 7.53 -7.95 -5.32
CA TYR A 194 6.87 -8.07 -6.60
C TYR A 194 7.89 -8.16 -7.73
N PHE A 195 7.59 -9.00 -8.74
CA PHE A 195 8.46 -9.19 -9.89
C PHE A 195 8.10 -8.24 -11.03
N PHE A 196 9.10 -7.53 -11.52
CA PHE A 196 9.00 -6.59 -12.64
C PHE A 196 10.04 -6.95 -13.71
N PRO A 197 9.78 -7.99 -14.52
CA PRO A 197 10.68 -8.33 -15.62
C PRO A 197 10.65 -7.26 -16.70
N SER A 198 11.69 -7.27 -17.54
CA SER A 198 11.76 -6.40 -18.72
C SER A 198 10.66 -6.69 -19.72
N GLU A 199 10.29 -5.68 -20.52
CA GLU A 199 9.34 -5.85 -21.62
C GLU A 199 9.80 -6.94 -22.58
N GLY A 200 8.87 -7.77 -23.04
CA GLY A 200 9.18 -8.85 -23.95
C GLY A 200 8.20 -10.01 -23.85
N ARG A 201 8.50 -11.08 -24.57
CA ARG A 201 7.72 -12.31 -24.52
C ARG A 201 8.31 -13.29 -23.52
N VAL A 202 7.48 -13.86 -22.66
CA VAL A 202 7.87 -14.93 -21.73
C VAL A 202 8.11 -16.21 -22.56
N ILE A 203 9.37 -16.58 -22.71
CA ILE A 203 9.75 -17.77 -23.46
C ILE A 203 9.60 -19.01 -22.58
N ARG A 204 10.10 -18.92 -21.33
CA ARG A 204 10.13 -20.05 -20.40
C ARG A 204 10.13 -19.55 -18.95
N ILE A 205 9.49 -20.32 -18.07
CA ILE A 205 9.49 -20.11 -16.61
C ILE A 205 10.09 -21.36 -15.99
N GLU A 206 11.20 -21.21 -15.28
CA GLU A 206 11.96 -22.32 -14.72
C GLU A 206 12.18 -22.15 -13.22
N ASN A 207 12.52 -23.26 -12.57
CA ASN A 207 12.98 -23.29 -11.18
C ASN A 207 11.95 -22.83 -10.12
N LEU A 208 10.65 -22.83 -10.42
CA LEU A 208 9.60 -22.51 -9.44
C LEU A 208 9.63 -23.43 -8.23
N ASN A 209 9.98 -24.70 -8.45
CA ASN A 209 10.16 -25.69 -7.38
C ASN A 209 11.25 -25.31 -6.36
N ILE A 210 12.19 -24.44 -6.72
CA ILE A 210 13.18 -23.91 -5.77
C ILE A 210 12.50 -23.03 -4.72
N LEU A 211 11.52 -22.22 -5.14
CA LEU A 211 10.75 -21.37 -4.22
C LEU A 211 9.86 -22.22 -3.30
N GLU A 212 9.20 -23.23 -3.86
CA GLU A 212 8.30 -24.13 -3.11
C GLU A 212 9.02 -24.89 -1.99
N ASN A 213 10.32 -25.15 -2.16
CA ASN A 213 11.12 -25.92 -1.22
C ASN A 213 11.98 -25.05 -0.27
N LYS A 214 11.67 -23.74 -0.17
CA LYS A 214 12.36 -22.83 0.78
C LYS A 214 11.49 -22.56 1.99
N ASP A 215 11.98 -22.93 3.17
CA ASP A 215 11.26 -22.78 4.44
C ASP A 215 10.85 -21.33 4.75
N TYR A 216 11.60 -20.35 4.19
CA TYR A 216 11.30 -18.94 4.35
C TYR A 216 10.32 -18.39 3.30
N VAL A 217 9.91 -19.18 2.30
CA VAL A 217 8.90 -18.79 1.32
C VAL A 217 7.53 -19.27 1.79
N HIS A 218 6.77 -18.34 2.35
CA HIS A 218 5.42 -18.64 2.80
C HIS A 218 4.47 -18.89 1.63
N LYS A 219 4.56 -18.05 0.59
CA LYS A 219 3.64 -18.09 -0.57
C LYS A 219 4.24 -17.35 -1.75
N PHE A 220 3.96 -17.80 -2.96
CA PHE A 220 4.23 -17.04 -4.16
C PHE A 220 3.10 -17.21 -5.19
N GLN A 221 3.00 -16.28 -6.11
CA GLN A 221 2.04 -16.32 -7.20
C GLN A 221 2.63 -15.67 -8.44
N LEU A 222 2.47 -16.30 -9.58
CA LEU A 222 2.76 -15.70 -10.87
C LEU A 222 1.46 -15.20 -11.52
N PHE A 223 1.54 -14.03 -12.16
CA PHE A 223 0.44 -13.44 -12.93
C PHE A 223 0.65 -13.60 -14.43
N VAL A 224 1.75 -14.23 -14.83
CA VAL A 224 2.13 -14.47 -16.22
C VAL A 224 2.44 -15.95 -16.42
N LYS A 225 2.31 -16.40 -17.65
CA LYS A 225 2.65 -17.76 -18.13
C LYS A 225 3.53 -17.70 -19.38
N GLU A 226 4.11 -18.80 -19.74
CA GLU A 226 4.86 -18.93 -20.99
C GLU A 226 3.98 -18.54 -22.18
N GLY A 227 4.56 -17.76 -23.10
CA GLY A 227 3.88 -17.20 -24.25
C GLY A 227 3.24 -15.82 -24.03
N ASP A 228 3.07 -15.38 -22.78
CA ASP A 228 2.54 -14.03 -22.46
C ASP A 228 3.53 -12.95 -22.87
N THR A 229 3.01 -11.73 -23.06
CA THR A 229 3.81 -10.54 -23.32
C THR A 229 3.84 -9.66 -22.10
N ILE A 230 5.05 -9.38 -21.59
CA ILE A 230 5.29 -8.39 -20.54
C ILE A 230 5.23 -7.00 -21.18
N ALA A 231 4.28 -6.20 -20.74
CA ALA A 231 4.14 -4.82 -21.18
C ALA A 231 4.99 -3.89 -20.29
N LYS A 232 5.18 -2.64 -20.75
CA LYS A 232 5.81 -1.59 -19.97
C LYS A 232 5.15 -1.44 -18.60
N ILE A 233 5.97 -1.32 -17.56
CA ILE A 233 5.51 -1.11 -16.19
C ILE A 233 5.00 0.32 -16.06
N THR A 234 3.71 0.48 -15.80
CA THR A 234 3.03 1.77 -15.67
C THR A 234 2.16 1.86 -14.40
N ASP A 235 1.90 0.73 -13.79
CA ASP A 235 1.05 0.62 -12.60
C ASP A 235 1.20 -0.77 -11.95
N HIS A 236 0.58 -0.96 -10.80
CA HIS A 236 0.69 -2.21 -10.04
C HIS A 236 0.08 -3.44 -10.73
N THR A 237 -0.75 -3.26 -11.76
CA THR A 237 -1.34 -4.40 -12.50
C THR A 237 -0.37 -5.03 -13.51
N LYS A 238 0.81 -4.44 -13.69
CA LYS A 238 1.86 -4.92 -14.61
C LYS A 238 2.90 -5.79 -13.92
N ARG A 239 2.71 -6.14 -12.66
CA ARG A 239 3.53 -7.11 -11.95
C ARG A 239 3.43 -8.47 -12.61
N ALA A 240 4.53 -9.20 -12.66
CA ALA A 240 4.55 -10.57 -13.18
C ALA A 240 4.33 -11.61 -12.07
N GLY A 241 4.45 -11.20 -10.84
CA GLY A 241 4.25 -12.04 -9.67
C GLY A 241 4.47 -11.26 -8.40
#